data_b79dcfc14777508fa5d2e6947ca6d8ce
#
_entry.id   b79dcfc14777508fa5d2e6947ca6d8ce
#
_cell.length_a   1.000
_cell.length_b   1.000
_cell.length_c   1.000
_cell.angle_alpha   90.00
_cell.angle_beta   90.00
_cell.angle_gamma   90.00
#
_symmetry.space_group_name_H-M   'P 1'
#
loop_
_entity.id
_entity.type
_entity.pdbx_description
1 polymer ?
#
loop_
_entity_poly.entity_id
_entity_poly.type
_entity_poly.pdbx_seq_one_letter_code
_entity_poly.pdbx_strand_id
1 'polypeptide(L)'
;MGTPLIGIFLSQRFGAQTIFYVGVATSCYFVSRALFQIPIGMISDKIHHDNDEILILFLGCFIMGIVYILIPFITESWQYFLLMSVEGFGTSMNLNSWRKLFASNLDKRHEGVGYGFYETIMSFATAIISLVGGYFSSLGNVAFEIVLISIGFAIIIGGLVSASILLIKDRKSKNI
;
A
#
# COMPACT_ATOMS: atom_id res chain seq x y z
N MET A 1 -7.90 0.15 2.24
CA MET A 1 -9.19 0.84 2.09
C MET A 1 -10.05 0.34 0.92
N GLY A 2 -9.57 -0.53 0.04
CA GLY A 2 -10.36 -1.12 -1.06
C GLY A 2 -11.23 -2.33 -0.67
N THR A 3 -11.21 -2.76 0.58
CA THR A 3 -11.87 -3.99 1.04
C THR A 3 -13.37 -4.10 0.75
N PRO A 4 -14.21 -3.05 0.88
CA PRO A 4 -15.63 -3.17 0.56
C PRO A 4 -15.89 -3.41 -0.93
N LEU A 5 -15.16 -2.73 -1.81
CA LEU A 5 -15.30 -2.87 -3.26
C LEU A 5 -14.83 -4.24 -3.74
N ILE A 6 -13.71 -4.72 -3.21
CA ILE A 6 -13.19 -6.05 -3.50
C ILE A 6 -14.17 -7.12 -3.03
N GLY A 7 -14.82 -6.92 -1.87
CA GLY A 7 -15.86 -7.82 -1.36
C GLY A 7 -17.05 -7.97 -2.31
N ILE A 8 -17.52 -6.88 -2.90
CA ILE A 8 -18.61 -6.89 -3.90
C ILE A 8 -18.18 -7.66 -5.16
N PHE A 9 -16.97 -7.42 -5.66
CA PHE A 9 -16.43 -8.13 -6.82
C PHE A 9 -16.32 -9.64 -6.57
N LEU A 10 -15.77 -10.04 -5.42
CA LEU A 10 -15.63 -11.43 -5.05
C LEU A 10 -16.98 -12.13 -4.80
N SER A 11 -18.03 -11.36 -4.39
CA SER A 11 -19.37 -11.94 -4.19
C SER A 11 -19.97 -12.54 -5.46
N GLN A 12 -19.61 -11.99 -6.60
CA GLN A 12 -20.02 -12.51 -7.90
C GLN A 12 -19.28 -13.80 -8.28
N ARG A 13 -18.08 -14.03 -7.74
CA ARG A 13 -17.26 -15.22 -8.02
C ARG A 13 -17.47 -16.35 -7.00
N PHE A 14 -17.62 -16.01 -5.72
CA PHE A 14 -17.66 -16.98 -4.62
C PHE A 14 -19.02 -17.10 -3.93
N GLY A 15 -20.03 -16.34 -4.37
CA GLY A 15 -21.41 -16.44 -3.88
C GLY A 15 -21.57 -16.15 -2.39
N ALA A 16 -22.41 -16.91 -1.69
CA ALA A 16 -22.80 -16.66 -0.30
C ALA A 16 -21.64 -16.70 0.73
N GLN A 17 -20.55 -17.40 0.44
CA GLN A 17 -19.39 -17.52 1.34
C GLN A 17 -18.40 -16.35 1.24
N THR A 18 -18.62 -15.39 0.36
CA THR A 18 -17.70 -14.28 0.11
C THR A 18 -17.40 -13.48 1.36
N ILE A 19 -18.40 -13.21 2.22
CA ILE A 19 -18.20 -12.44 3.47
C ILE A 19 -17.18 -13.15 4.37
N PHE A 20 -17.29 -14.47 4.49
CA PHE A 20 -16.33 -15.26 5.25
C PHE A 20 -14.93 -15.21 4.64
N TYR A 21 -14.80 -15.37 3.32
CA TYR A 21 -13.51 -15.33 2.63
C TYR A 21 -12.83 -13.95 2.73
N VAL A 22 -13.61 -12.87 2.63
CA VAL A 22 -13.09 -11.51 2.86
C VAL A 22 -12.59 -11.33 4.30
N GLY A 23 -13.31 -11.89 5.27
CA GLY A 23 -12.88 -11.87 6.69
C GLY A 23 -11.57 -12.64 6.90
N VAL A 24 -11.46 -13.86 6.35
CA VAL A 24 -10.22 -14.66 6.40
C VAL A 24 -9.06 -13.95 5.72
N ALA A 25 -9.28 -13.43 4.52
CA ALA A 25 -8.24 -12.72 3.76
C ALA A 25 -7.76 -11.45 4.50
N THR A 26 -8.68 -10.69 5.10
CA THR A 26 -8.35 -9.54 5.94
C THR A 26 -7.53 -9.95 7.16
N SER A 27 -7.87 -11.08 7.77
CA SER A 27 -7.09 -11.64 8.89
C SER A 27 -5.69 -12.04 8.43
N CYS A 28 -5.54 -12.69 7.28
CA CYS A 28 -4.24 -13.04 6.69
C CYS A 28 -3.37 -11.79 6.46
N TYR A 29 -3.97 -10.71 5.93
CA TYR A 29 -3.29 -9.43 5.76
C TYR A 29 -2.75 -8.88 7.09
N PHE A 30 -3.60 -8.78 8.11
CA PHE A 30 -3.19 -8.21 9.40
C PHE A 30 -2.19 -9.09 10.15
N VAL A 31 -2.34 -10.42 10.09
CA VAL A 31 -1.39 -11.37 10.69
C VAL A 31 -0.03 -11.25 10.01
N SER A 32 0.01 -11.29 8.68
CA SER A 32 1.24 -11.10 7.91
C SER A 32 1.90 -9.77 8.27
N ARG A 33 1.13 -8.68 8.24
CA ARG A 33 1.62 -7.36 8.61
C ARG A 33 2.18 -7.33 10.03
N ALA A 34 1.49 -7.91 11.01
CA ALA A 34 1.94 -7.94 12.41
C ALA A 34 3.23 -8.73 12.57
N LEU A 35 3.35 -9.90 11.91
CA LEU A 35 4.53 -10.74 11.97
C LEU A 35 5.78 -10.06 11.38
N PHE A 36 5.62 -9.35 10.28
CA PHE A 36 6.75 -8.74 9.57
C PHE A 36 7.08 -7.31 10.02
N GLN A 37 6.16 -6.61 10.69
CA GLN A 37 6.36 -5.21 11.05
C GLN A 37 7.55 -5.00 12.00
N ILE A 38 7.71 -5.86 13.00
CA ILE A 38 8.83 -5.79 13.96
C ILE A 38 10.16 -6.20 13.28
N PRO A 39 10.27 -7.35 12.60
CA PRO A 39 11.51 -7.73 11.91
C PRO A 39 11.97 -6.69 10.88
N ILE A 40 11.07 -6.17 10.08
CA ILE A 40 11.40 -5.13 9.09
C ILE A 40 11.83 -3.84 9.77
N GLY A 41 11.18 -3.42 10.86
CA GLY A 41 11.60 -2.28 11.67
C GLY A 41 13.02 -2.47 12.21
N MET A 42 13.36 -3.64 12.74
CA MET A 42 14.71 -3.96 13.22
C MET A 42 15.77 -3.94 12.10
N ILE A 43 15.41 -4.36 10.89
CA ILE A 43 16.28 -4.25 9.71
C ILE A 43 16.47 -2.79 9.34
N SER A 44 15.38 -2.04 9.24
CA SER A 44 15.38 -0.61 8.95
C SER A 44 16.22 0.19 9.95
N ASP A 45 16.15 -0.13 11.24
CA ASP A 45 16.97 0.56 12.28
C ASP A 45 18.47 0.29 12.15
N LYS A 46 18.87 -0.87 11.62
CA LYS A 46 20.28 -1.19 11.35
C LYS A 46 20.83 -0.52 10.10
N ILE A 47 19.97 -0.08 9.23
CA ILE A 47 20.32 0.59 7.99
C ILE A 47 20.56 2.08 8.30
N HIS A 48 21.76 2.57 8.00
CA HIS A 48 22.18 3.94 8.30
C HIS A 48 22.13 4.87 7.07
N HIS A 49 21.82 4.31 5.89
CA HIS A 49 21.77 5.08 4.65
C HIS A 49 20.33 5.28 4.17
N ASP A 50 19.96 6.52 3.90
CA ASP A 50 18.63 6.88 3.37
C ASP A 50 18.31 6.14 2.06
N ASN A 51 19.32 5.80 1.25
CA ASN A 51 19.14 5.07 -0.01
C ASN A 51 18.56 3.66 0.18
N ASP A 52 18.96 2.97 1.25
CA ASP A 52 18.49 1.62 1.54
C ASP A 52 17.05 1.65 2.06
N GLU A 53 16.70 2.67 2.86
CA GLU A 53 15.32 2.93 3.28
C GLU A 53 14.40 3.19 2.09
N ILE A 54 14.88 3.97 1.11
CA ILE A 54 14.16 4.27 -0.12
C ILE A 54 13.91 2.98 -0.92
N LEU A 55 14.90 2.10 -0.98
CA LEU A 55 14.77 0.81 -1.66
C LEU A 55 13.70 -0.06 -0.99
N ILE A 56 13.70 -0.15 0.35
CA ILE A 56 12.70 -0.92 1.10
C ILE A 56 11.29 -0.33 0.86
N LEU A 57 11.15 0.99 0.89
CA LEU A 57 9.90 1.68 0.60
C LEU A 57 9.40 1.35 -0.82
N PHE A 58 10.28 1.44 -1.82
CA PHE A 58 9.94 1.12 -3.20
C PHE A 58 9.53 -0.34 -3.36
N LEU A 59 10.30 -1.28 -2.79
CA LEU A 59 9.97 -2.71 -2.83
C LEU A 59 8.62 -2.99 -2.17
N GLY A 60 8.30 -2.33 -1.06
CA GLY A 60 6.98 -2.40 -0.43
C GLY A 60 5.86 -1.94 -1.37
N CYS A 61 6.01 -0.78 -2.02
CA CYS A 61 5.05 -0.29 -3.02
C CYS A 61 4.93 -1.23 -4.22
N PHE A 62 6.04 -1.78 -4.69
CA PHE A 62 6.07 -2.69 -5.83
C PHE A 62 5.29 -3.98 -5.52
N ILE A 63 5.52 -4.58 -4.36
CA ILE A 63 4.80 -5.77 -3.91
C ILE A 63 3.29 -5.48 -3.79
N MET A 64 2.92 -4.38 -3.13
CA MET A 64 1.52 -3.98 -2.99
C MET A 64 0.86 -3.75 -4.36
N GLY A 65 1.53 -3.06 -5.27
CA GLY A 65 1.00 -2.80 -6.61
C GLY A 65 0.79 -4.07 -7.43
N ILE A 66 1.72 -5.03 -7.36
CA ILE A 66 1.56 -6.33 -8.00
C ILE A 66 0.33 -7.08 -7.45
N VAL A 67 0.11 -7.04 -6.14
CA VAL A 67 -1.07 -7.69 -5.53
C VAL A 67 -2.36 -7.14 -6.15
N TYR A 68 -2.50 -5.81 -6.25
CA TYR A 68 -3.69 -5.21 -6.87
C TYR A 68 -3.87 -5.57 -8.34
N ILE A 69 -2.78 -5.71 -9.11
CA ILE A 69 -2.82 -6.16 -10.50
C ILE A 69 -3.26 -7.63 -10.61
N LEU A 70 -2.92 -8.47 -9.63
CA LEU A 70 -3.23 -9.90 -9.65
C LEU A 70 -4.64 -10.24 -9.14
N ILE A 71 -5.28 -9.40 -8.33
CA ILE A 71 -6.62 -9.64 -7.78
C ILE A 71 -7.66 -10.00 -8.87
N PRO A 72 -7.73 -9.34 -10.05
CA PRO A 72 -8.67 -9.69 -11.11
C PRO A 72 -8.53 -11.12 -11.64
N PHE A 73 -7.36 -11.72 -11.54
CA PHE A 73 -7.05 -13.05 -12.07
C PHE A 73 -7.29 -14.20 -11.08
N ILE A 74 -7.77 -13.90 -9.87
CA ILE A 74 -8.08 -14.91 -8.85
C ILE A 74 -9.22 -15.80 -9.33
N THR A 75 -9.00 -17.10 -9.27
CA THR A 75 -10.04 -18.13 -9.55
C THR A 75 -10.45 -18.87 -8.29
N GLU A 76 -9.55 -19.03 -7.32
CA GLU A 76 -9.74 -19.78 -6.10
C GLU A 76 -9.58 -18.91 -4.85
N SER A 77 -10.34 -19.21 -3.79
CA SER A 77 -10.31 -18.41 -2.55
C SER A 77 -8.93 -18.39 -1.86
N TRP A 78 -8.18 -19.51 -1.90
CA TRP A 78 -6.84 -19.56 -1.30
C TRP A 78 -5.84 -18.61 -1.96
N GLN A 79 -5.99 -18.33 -3.27
CA GLN A 79 -5.17 -17.36 -3.99
C GLN A 79 -5.37 -15.95 -3.39
N TYR A 80 -6.62 -15.61 -3.05
CA TYR A 80 -6.93 -14.35 -2.40
C TYR A 80 -6.28 -14.24 -1.02
N PHE A 81 -6.30 -15.31 -0.22
CA PHE A 81 -5.65 -15.34 1.10
C PHE A 81 -4.12 -15.14 0.98
N LEU A 82 -3.52 -15.79 -0.02
CA LEU A 82 -2.10 -15.64 -0.31
C LEU A 82 -1.77 -14.19 -0.70
N LEU A 83 -2.52 -13.62 -1.65
CA LEU A 83 -2.30 -12.24 -2.09
C LEU A 83 -2.44 -11.23 -0.96
N MET A 84 -3.44 -11.39 -0.08
CA MET A 84 -3.61 -10.55 1.10
C MET A 84 -2.46 -10.70 2.10
N SER A 85 -1.90 -11.90 2.25
CA SER A 85 -0.70 -12.11 3.07
C SER A 85 0.52 -11.38 2.48
N VAL A 86 0.71 -11.45 1.18
CA VAL A 86 1.78 -10.73 0.45
C VAL A 86 1.58 -9.22 0.54
N GLU A 87 0.35 -8.73 0.45
CA GLU A 87 0.03 -7.31 0.65
C GLU A 87 0.38 -6.83 2.06
N GLY A 88 0.08 -7.63 3.08
CA GLY A 88 0.44 -7.34 4.47
C GLY A 88 1.96 -7.20 4.67
N PHE A 89 2.73 -8.08 4.04
CA PHE A 89 4.18 -8.00 4.01
C PHE A 89 4.69 -6.73 3.32
N GLY A 90 4.22 -6.43 2.10
CA GLY A 90 4.56 -5.21 1.36
C GLY A 90 4.21 -3.94 2.13
N THR A 91 3.03 -3.93 2.78
CA THR A 91 2.60 -2.82 3.64
C THR A 91 3.53 -2.61 4.83
N SER A 92 4.05 -3.69 5.43
CA SER A 92 5.02 -3.59 6.54
C SER A 92 6.30 -2.90 6.10
N MET A 93 6.82 -3.23 4.91
CA MET A 93 8.01 -2.59 4.33
C MET A 93 7.77 -1.11 4.08
N ASN A 94 6.70 -0.79 3.36
CA ASN A 94 6.36 0.57 3.01
C ASN A 94 6.14 1.46 4.24
N LEU A 95 5.33 1.00 5.18
CA LEU A 95 4.91 1.80 6.33
C LEU A 95 6.06 2.10 7.29
N ASN A 96 6.96 1.14 7.54
CA ASN A 96 8.11 1.35 8.41
C ASN A 96 9.08 2.37 7.81
N SER A 97 9.47 2.17 6.55
CA SER A 97 10.40 3.07 5.86
C SER A 97 9.81 4.47 5.68
N TRP A 98 8.52 4.56 5.30
CA TRP A 98 7.85 5.85 5.19
C TRP A 98 7.82 6.60 6.52
N ARG A 99 7.43 5.95 7.62
CA ARG A 99 7.36 6.57 8.95
C ARG A 99 8.71 7.09 9.41
N LYS A 100 9.77 6.31 9.21
CA LYS A 100 11.13 6.70 9.57
C LYS A 100 11.59 7.91 8.76
N LEU A 101 11.44 7.88 7.44
CA LEU A 101 11.80 8.98 6.54
C LEU A 101 10.96 10.24 6.83
N PHE A 102 9.67 10.10 7.10
CA PHE A 102 8.81 11.23 7.43
C PHE A 102 9.19 11.85 8.76
N ALA A 103 9.33 11.05 9.82
CA ALA A 103 9.70 11.52 11.15
C ALA A 103 11.06 12.23 11.15
N SER A 104 12.05 11.73 10.41
CA SER A 104 13.38 12.32 10.32
C SER A 104 13.41 13.70 9.63
N ASN A 105 12.39 14.02 8.82
CA ASN A 105 12.28 15.28 8.09
C ASN A 105 11.24 16.26 8.68
N LEU A 106 10.58 15.91 9.79
CA LEU A 106 9.64 16.78 10.49
C LEU A 106 10.37 17.78 11.39
N ASP A 107 9.83 19.01 11.47
CA ASP A 107 10.23 19.95 12.50
C ASP A 107 9.77 19.46 13.88
N LYS A 108 10.74 19.23 14.78
CA LYS A 108 10.49 18.73 16.15
C LYS A 108 9.59 19.65 17.00
N ARG A 109 9.43 20.91 16.60
CA ARG A 109 8.55 21.86 17.30
C ARG A 109 7.10 21.80 16.84
N HIS A 110 6.85 21.25 15.63
CA HIS A 110 5.54 21.26 14.98
C HIS A 110 5.16 19.86 14.44
N GLU A 111 5.62 18.79 15.09
CA GLU A 111 5.36 17.41 14.65
C GLU A 111 3.88 17.12 14.47
N GLY A 112 3.03 17.52 15.43
CA GLY A 112 1.58 17.28 15.36
C GLY A 112 0.93 17.98 14.15
N VAL A 113 1.37 19.21 13.82
CA VAL A 113 0.88 19.95 12.65
C VAL A 113 1.33 19.27 11.35
N GLY A 114 2.58 18.78 11.30
CA GLY A 114 3.13 18.08 10.15
C GLY A 114 2.37 16.78 9.84
N TYR A 115 2.13 15.96 10.87
CA TYR A 115 1.29 14.75 10.73
C TYR A 115 -0.16 15.09 10.36
N GLY A 116 -0.75 16.10 10.99
CA GLY A 116 -2.12 16.54 10.68
C GLY A 116 -2.28 17.01 9.23
N PHE A 117 -1.32 17.77 8.72
CA PHE A 117 -1.32 18.22 7.32
C PHE A 117 -1.20 17.03 6.34
N TYR A 118 -0.29 16.09 6.62
CA TYR A 118 -0.15 14.89 5.83
C TYR A 118 -1.45 14.06 5.83
N GLU A 119 -2.01 13.77 6.99
CA GLU A 119 -3.25 12.99 7.12
C GLU A 119 -4.44 13.67 6.43
N THR A 120 -4.50 15.00 6.47
CA THR A 120 -5.54 15.78 5.78
C THR A 120 -5.44 15.59 4.26
N ILE A 121 -4.24 15.76 3.67
CA ILE A 121 -4.03 15.55 2.24
C ILE A 121 -4.36 14.11 1.84
N MET A 122 -3.88 13.13 2.61
CA MET A 122 -4.14 11.71 2.33
C MET A 122 -5.61 11.35 2.44
N SER A 123 -6.34 11.96 3.37
CA SER A 123 -7.79 11.77 3.52
C SER A 123 -8.57 12.33 2.33
N PHE A 124 -8.26 13.56 1.89
CA PHE A 124 -8.88 14.14 0.70
C PHE A 124 -8.57 13.34 -0.56
N ALA A 125 -7.32 12.97 -0.78
CA ALA A 125 -6.92 12.13 -1.91
C ALA A 125 -7.65 10.78 -1.89
N THR A 126 -7.75 10.14 -0.72
CA THR A 126 -8.47 8.88 -0.55
C THR A 126 -9.96 9.04 -0.84
N ALA A 127 -10.59 10.12 -0.39
CA ALA A 127 -12.00 10.40 -0.65
C ALA A 127 -12.28 10.53 -2.15
N ILE A 128 -11.46 11.31 -2.87
CA ILE A 128 -11.58 11.49 -4.33
C ILE A 128 -11.38 10.16 -5.06
N ILE A 129 -10.30 9.41 -4.74
CA ILE A 129 -10.00 8.12 -5.37
C ILE A 129 -11.11 7.11 -5.09
N SER A 130 -11.66 7.09 -3.88
CA SER A 130 -12.76 6.18 -3.51
C SER A 130 -14.04 6.51 -4.27
N LEU A 131 -14.37 7.80 -4.44
CA LEU A 131 -15.55 8.24 -5.21
C LEU A 131 -15.40 7.86 -6.69
N VAL A 132 -14.29 8.22 -7.30
CA VAL A 132 -13.99 7.94 -8.71
C VAL A 132 -13.91 6.43 -8.95
N GLY A 133 -13.15 5.71 -8.13
CA GLY A 133 -13.02 4.26 -8.22
C GLY A 133 -14.35 3.54 -8.01
N GLY A 134 -15.17 3.98 -7.04
CA GLY A 134 -16.51 3.45 -6.81
C GLY A 134 -17.43 3.67 -8.01
N TYR A 135 -17.43 4.88 -8.60
CA TYR A 135 -18.23 5.18 -9.80
C TYR A 135 -17.84 4.28 -10.97
N PHE A 136 -16.56 4.22 -11.33
CA PHE A 136 -16.13 3.36 -12.43
C PHE A 136 -16.38 1.87 -12.16
N SER A 137 -16.19 1.42 -10.92
CA SER A 137 -16.47 0.05 -10.52
C SER A 137 -17.96 -0.33 -10.65
N SER A 138 -18.86 0.64 -10.54
CA SER A 138 -20.30 0.41 -10.71
C SER A 138 -20.73 0.17 -12.16
N LEU A 139 -19.87 0.45 -13.14
CA LEU A 139 -20.15 0.26 -14.56
C LEU A 139 -20.03 -1.21 -15.02
N GLY A 140 -19.60 -2.09 -14.14
CA GLY A 140 -19.54 -3.54 -14.38
C GLY A 140 -18.18 -4.17 -14.05
N ASN A 141 -18.11 -5.51 -14.18
CA ASN A 141 -16.96 -6.29 -13.75
C ASN A 141 -15.64 -5.90 -14.46
N VAL A 142 -15.73 -5.70 -15.79
CA VAL A 142 -14.55 -5.31 -16.59
C VAL A 142 -14.02 -3.94 -16.14
N ALA A 143 -14.93 -2.98 -15.88
CA ALA A 143 -14.54 -1.67 -15.39
C ALA A 143 -13.89 -1.77 -13.99
N PHE A 144 -14.40 -2.63 -13.13
CA PHE A 144 -13.82 -2.90 -11.82
C PHE A 144 -12.40 -3.50 -11.92
N GLU A 145 -12.18 -4.47 -12.81
CA GLU A 145 -10.86 -5.07 -13.05
C GLU A 145 -9.85 -4.01 -13.54
N ILE A 146 -10.26 -3.14 -14.46
CA ILE A 146 -9.44 -2.03 -14.95
C ILE A 146 -9.08 -1.07 -13.80
N VAL A 147 -10.03 -0.75 -12.93
CA VAL A 147 -9.77 0.10 -11.75
C VAL A 147 -8.72 -0.54 -10.83
N LEU A 148 -8.83 -1.83 -10.52
CA LEU A 148 -7.85 -2.52 -9.68
C LEU A 148 -6.45 -2.51 -10.30
N ILE A 149 -6.34 -2.83 -11.58
CA ILE A 149 -5.07 -2.80 -12.31
C ILE A 149 -4.48 -1.38 -12.30
N SER A 150 -5.32 -0.37 -12.55
CA SER A 150 -4.90 1.03 -12.53
C SER A 150 -4.38 1.47 -11.15
N ILE A 151 -5.03 1.04 -10.07
CA ILE A 151 -4.57 1.26 -8.69
C ILE A 151 -3.19 0.61 -8.49
N GLY A 152 -3.01 -0.63 -8.93
CA GLY A 152 -1.73 -1.32 -8.83
C GLY A 152 -0.59 -0.56 -9.51
N PHE A 153 -0.80 -0.10 -10.76
CA PHE A 153 0.17 0.73 -11.47
C PHE A 153 0.41 2.07 -10.77
N ALA A 154 -0.64 2.74 -10.28
CA ALA A 154 -0.50 3.99 -9.55
C ALA A 154 0.35 3.85 -8.29
N ILE A 155 0.21 2.75 -7.54
CA ILE A 155 1.03 2.45 -6.36
C ILE A 155 2.50 2.26 -6.76
N ILE A 156 2.79 1.50 -7.83
CA ILE A 156 4.17 1.28 -8.31
C ILE A 156 4.80 2.61 -8.76
N ILE A 157 4.07 3.39 -9.55
CA ILE A 157 4.54 4.71 -10.02
C ILE A 157 4.76 5.66 -8.83
N GLY A 158 3.84 5.69 -7.87
CA GLY A 158 3.99 6.47 -6.64
C GLY A 158 5.25 6.08 -5.86
N GLY A 159 5.56 4.79 -5.75
CA GLY A 159 6.79 4.28 -5.16
C GLY A 159 8.03 4.75 -5.92
N LEU A 160 8.03 4.69 -7.25
CA LEU A 160 9.13 5.17 -8.11
C LEU A 160 9.35 6.69 -7.96
N VAL A 161 8.28 7.47 -7.96
CA VAL A 161 8.36 8.93 -7.78
C VAL A 161 8.94 9.26 -6.40
N SER A 162 8.46 8.60 -5.34
CA SER A 162 8.98 8.79 -3.99
C SER A 162 10.46 8.44 -3.91
N ALA A 163 10.89 7.33 -4.50
CA ALA A 163 12.28 6.93 -4.57
C ALA A 163 13.14 7.96 -5.33
N SER A 164 12.65 8.46 -6.46
CA SER A 164 13.38 9.45 -7.28
C SER A 164 13.62 10.76 -6.55
N ILE A 165 12.63 11.27 -5.83
CA ILE A 165 12.73 12.54 -5.06
C ILE A 165 13.78 12.41 -3.95
N LEU A 166 13.77 11.29 -3.22
CA LEU A 166 14.69 11.08 -2.11
C LEU A 166 16.13 10.90 -2.60
N LEU A 167 16.36 10.19 -3.71
CA LEU A 167 17.69 10.03 -4.32
C LEU A 167 18.29 11.37 -4.80
N ILE A 168 17.46 12.28 -5.30
CA ILE A 168 17.91 13.63 -5.71
C ILE A 168 18.36 14.45 -4.50
N LYS A 169 17.63 14.34 -3.36
CA LYS A 169 17.97 15.03 -2.12
C LYS A 169 19.32 14.58 -1.57
N ASP A 170 19.58 13.28 -1.55
CA ASP A 170 20.83 12.70 -1.05
C ASP A 170 22.04 13.13 -1.90
N ARG A 171 21.92 13.22 -3.22
CA ARG A 171 22.96 13.74 -4.12
C ARG A 171 23.32 15.21 -3.83
N LYS A 172 22.33 16.04 -3.51
CA LYS A 172 22.59 17.46 -3.17
C LYS A 172 23.30 17.60 -1.82
N SER A 173 22.98 16.79 -0.85
CA SER A 173 23.61 16.79 0.48
C SER A 173 25.08 16.34 0.46
N LYS A 174 25.47 15.47 -0.48
CA LYS A 174 26.88 15.02 -0.62
C LYS A 174 27.79 15.97 -1.41
N ASN A 175 27.20 16.97 -2.07
CA ASN A 175 27.96 17.94 -2.90
C ASN A 175 28.12 19.32 -2.21
N ILE A 176 27.73 19.45 -0.94
CA ILE A 176 27.94 20.61 -0.06
C ILE A 176 28.87 20.21 1.08
#